data_62605afe678acf9188ad3b774a26aa02
#
_entry.id   62605afe678acf9188ad3b774a26aa02
#
_cell.length_a   1.000
_cell.length_b   1.000
_cell.length_c   1.000
_cell.angle_alpha   90.00
_cell.angle_beta   90.00
_cell.angle_gamma   90.00
#
_symmetry.space_group_name_H-M   'P 1'
#
loop_
_entity.id
_entity.type
_entity.pdbx_description
1 polymer ?
#
loop_
_entity_poly.entity_id
_entity_poly.type
_entity_poly.pdbx_seq_one_letter_code
_entity_poly.pdbx_strand_id
1 'polypeptide(L)'
;MHIIIQAGGKGTRLEGLTRNRPKCLVPINNRPMIFWAFNAFKEHDITVICDYKQEALVKYLTAFGQKYDVRVINADGKGTASGISTACSAYDDEDPVVVVWCDLLFNAGWSMPSIMLNSPLDDNLVGLSGSFPCRWSFEEGRFKHSASSSAGVAGECVKFCVQ
;
A
#
# COMPACT_ATOMS: atom_id res chain seq x y z
N MET A 1 5.24 4.03 14.17
CA MET A 1 5.04 3.04 13.08
C MET A 1 4.78 3.82 11.80
N HIS A 2 5.44 3.45 10.74
CA HIS A 2 5.36 4.12 9.45
C HIS A 2 4.51 3.29 8.46
N ILE A 3 3.65 3.97 7.73
CA ILE A 3 2.78 3.34 6.73
C ILE A 3 3.26 3.76 5.35
N ILE A 4 3.66 2.79 4.54
CA ILE A 4 4.03 3.02 3.14
C ILE A 4 2.89 2.55 2.26
N ILE A 5 2.29 3.48 1.51
CA ILE A 5 1.21 3.17 0.56
C ILE A 5 1.77 3.10 -0.84
N GLN A 6 1.78 1.91 -1.43
CA GLN A 6 2.20 1.70 -2.80
C GLN A 6 1.11 2.15 -3.80
N ALA A 7 1.34 3.26 -4.48
CA ALA A 7 0.38 3.88 -5.39
C ALA A 7 0.96 4.14 -6.81
N GLY A 8 2.16 3.64 -7.13
CA GLY A 8 2.85 3.90 -8.41
C GLY A 8 2.28 3.19 -9.64
N GLY A 9 1.34 2.27 -9.46
CA GLY A 9 0.80 1.46 -10.56
C GLY A 9 -0.04 2.26 -11.57
N LYS A 10 0.14 1.98 -12.87
CA LYS A 10 -0.63 2.62 -13.95
C LYS A 10 -2.12 2.29 -13.93
N GLY A 11 -2.53 1.18 -13.32
CA GLY A 11 -3.93 0.77 -13.26
C GLY A 11 -4.54 0.45 -14.63
N THR A 12 -3.79 -0.18 -15.53
CA THR A 12 -4.18 -0.42 -16.93
C THR A 12 -5.50 -1.17 -17.08
N ARG A 13 -5.85 -2.05 -16.13
CA ARG A 13 -7.14 -2.77 -16.12
C ARG A 13 -8.35 -1.85 -15.88
N LEU A 14 -8.15 -0.64 -15.38
CA LEU A 14 -9.19 0.37 -15.17
C LEU A 14 -9.38 1.28 -16.39
N GLU A 15 -8.64 1.04 -17.47
CA GLU A 15 -8.77 1.68 -18.79
C GLU A 15 -8.96 3.20 -18.75
N GLY A 16 -10.11 3.70 -19.18
CA GLY A 16 -10.41 5.11 -19.25
C GLY A 16 -10.36 5.85 -17.90
N LEU A 17 -10.58 5.15 -16.79
CA LEU A 17 -10.57 5.75 -15.45
C LEU A 17 -9.19 6.25 -15.01
N THR A 18 -8.12 5.67 -15.57
CA THR A 18 -6.73 6.04 -15.24
C THR A 18 -6.03 6.82 -16.34
N ARG A 19 -6.75 7.20 -17.41
CA ARG A 19 -6.15 7.95 -18.53
C ARG A 19 -5.54 9.29 -18.10
N ASN A 20 -6.20 10.02 -17.20
CA ASN A 20 -5.81 11.36 -16.75
C ASN A 20 -5.47 11.47 -15.27
N ARG A 21 -5.51 10.38 -14.52
CA ARG A 21 -5.23 10.34 -13.08
C ARG A 21 -4.57 9.03 -12.67
N PRO A 22 -3.79 8.98 -11.59
CA PRO A 22 -3.27 7.73 -11.06
C PRO A 22 -4.40 6.87 -10.49
N LYS A 23 -4.20 5.55 -10.43
CA LYS A 23 -5.18 4.58 -9.92
C LYS A 23 -5.73 4.96 -8.53
N CYS A 24 -4.86 5.42 -7.65
CA CYS A 24 -5.20 5.78 -6.28
C CYS A 24 -6.21 6.95 -6.16
N LEU A 25 -6.36 7.76 -7.22
CA LEU A 25 -7.36 8.83 -7.30
C LEU A 25 -8.67 8.41 -7.99
N VAL A 26 -8.81 7.18 -8.43
CA VAL A 26 -10.09 6.68 -8.92
C VAL A 26 -11.10 6.67 -7.77
N PRO A 27 -12.29 7.29 -7.95
CA PRO A 27 -13.25 7.39 -6.86
C PRO A 27 -13.97 6.05 -6.62
N ILE A 28 -14.13 5.71 -5.35
CA ILE A 28 -14.99 4.64 -4.87
C ILE A 28 -15.96 5.29 -3.90
N ASN A 29 -17.25 5.17 -4.17
CA ASN A 29 -18.31 5.81 -3.39
C ASN A 29 -18.05 7.33 -3.22
N ASN A 30 -17.79 8.04 -4.32
CA ASN A 30 -17.49 9.48 -4.41
C ASN A 30 -16.25 9.95 -3.63
N ARG A 31 -15.37 9.04 -3.26
CA ARG A 31 -14.15 9.34 -2.52
C ARG A 31 -12.95 8.69 -3.20
N PRO A 32 -11.83 9.39 -3.44
CA PRO A 32 -10.62 8.77 -3.97
C PRO A 32 -10.19 7.56 -3.16
N MET A 33 -9.82 6.51 -3.85
CA MET A 33 -9.45 5.21 -3.28
C MET A 33 -8.42 5.34 -2.16
N ILE A 34 -7.39 6.17 -2.37
CA ILE A 34 -6.31 6.37 -1.39
C ILE A 34 -6.79 6.96 -0.04
N PHE A 35 -7.90 7.71 -0.04
CA PHE A 35 -8.41 8.29 1.20
C PHE A 35 -9.04 7.28 2.15
N TRP A 36 -9.41 6.11 1.65
CA TRP A 36 -9.82 5.01 2.50
C TRP A 36 -8.64 4.49 3.33
N ALA A 37 -7.46 4.35 2.69
CA ALA A 37 -6.24 4.01 3.39
C ALA A 37 -5.81 5.12 4.38
N PHE A 38 -5.84 6.40 3.97
CA PHE A 38 -5.50 7.50 4.87
C PHE A 38 -6.37 7.53 6.12
N ASN A 39 -7.65 7.23 6.00
CA ASN A 39 -8.52 7.17 7.18
C ASN A 39 -8.22 5.98 8.08
N ALA A 40 -7.87 4.84 7.50
CA ALA A 40 -7.54 3.65 8.27
C ALA A 40 -6.25 3.83 9.09
N PHE A 41 -5.32 4.64 8.58
CA PHE A 41 -3.99 4.84 9.16
C PHE A 41 -3.73 6.27 9.66
N LYS A 42 -4.78 7.06 9.91
CA LYS A 42 -4.70 8.49 10.25
C LYS A 42 -3.86 8.84 11.49
N GLU A 43 -3.63 7.87 12.38
CA GLU A 43 -2.83 8.03 13.59
C GLU A 43 -1.35 7.66 13.38
N HIS A 44 -0.92 7.44 12.14
CA HIS A 44 0.41 7.01 11.78
C HIS A 44 1.02 7.91 10.71
N ASP A 45 2.35 7.93 10.63
CA ASP A 45 3.07 8.62 9.58
C ASP A 45 2.84 7.90 8.25
N ILE A 46 2.39 8.63 7.24
CA ILE A 46 2.03 8.03 5.95
C ILE A 46 2.99 8.53 4.86
N THR A 47 3.64 7.60 4.18
CA THR A 47 4.38 7.87 2.95
C THR A 47 3.70 7.19 1.77
N VAL A 48 3.44 7.94 0.71
CA VAL A 48 2.85 7.44 -0.53
C VAL A 48 3.92 7.35 -1.60
N ILE A 49 4.14 6.15 -2.12
CA ILE A 49 4.99 5.93 -3.29
C ILE A 49 4.13 6.15 -4.54
N CYS A 50 4.49 7.12 -5.36
CA CYS A 50 3.81 7.39 -6.63
C CYS A 50 4.82 7.42 -7.78
N ASP A 51 4.40 7.00 -8.96
CA ASP A 51 5.17 7.03 -10.19
C ASP A 51 4.27 7.61 -11.30
N TYR A 52 3.32 6.82 -11.74
CA TYR A 52 2.40 7.23 -12.81
C TYR A 52 1.56 8.42 -12.39
N LYS A 53 1.70 9.54 -13.12
CA LYS A 53 0.93 10.79 -12.90
C LYS A 53 1.05 11.36 -11.48
N GLN A 54 2.22 11.30 -10.92
CA GLN A 54 2.54 11.84 -9.60
C GLN A 54 2.07 13.28 -9.43
N GLU A 55 2.28 14.14 -10.43
CA GLU A 55 1.85 15.55 -10.37
C GLU A 55 0.36 15.70 -10.11
N ALA A 56 -0.48 14.84 -10.70
CA ALA A 56 -1.91 14.87 -10.48
C ALA A 56 -2.25 14.48 -9.04
N LEU A 57 -1.55 13.50 -8.46
CA LEU A 57 -1.70 13.14 -7.06
C LEU A 57 -1.29 14.28 -6.13
N VAL A 58 -0.12 14.86 -6.34
CA VAL A 58 0.39 15.96 -5.51
C VAL A 58 -0.57 17.15 -5.56
N LYS A 59 -1.00 17.58 -6.76
CA LYS A 59 -1.99 18.67 -6.90
C LYS A 59 -3.29 18.36 -6.16
N TYR A 60 -3.76 17.12 -6.25
CA TYR A 60 -5.01 16.73 -5.58
C TYR A 60 -4.85 16.73 -4.05
N LEU A 61 -3.73 16.21 -3.52
CA LEU A 61 -3.47 16.21 -2.08
C LEU A 61 -3.25 17.62 -1.52
N THR A 62 -2.59 18.50 -2.28
CA THR A 62 -2.46 19.92 -1.91
C THR A 62 -3.83 20.59 -1.78
N ALA A 63 -4.76 20.28 -2.66
CA ALA A 63 -6.09 20.90 -2.65
C ALA A 63 -7.07 20.29 -1.62
N PHE A 64 -7.02 18.98 -1.42
CA PHE A 64 -8.06 18.24 -0.69
C PHE A 64 -7.51 17.33 0.42
N GLY A 65 -6.22 17.15 0.48
CA GLY A 65 -5.55 16.23 1.42
C GLY A 65 -4.98 16.87 2.68
N GLN A 66 -5.13 18.17 2.87
CA GLN A 66 -4.45 18.94 3.94
C GLN A 66 -4.71 18.46 5.36
N LYS A 67 -5.79 17.72 5.58
CA LYS A 67 -6.10 17.11 6.88
C LYS A 67 -5.28 15.86 7.20
N TYR A 68 -4.52 15.36 6.24
CA TYR A 68 -3.64 14.21 6.40
C TYR A 68 -2.20 14.67 6.29
N ASP A 69 -1.39 14.29 7.25
CA ASP A 69 0.06 14.48 7.17
C ASP A 69 0.65 13.35 6.32
N VAL A 70 0.86 13.63 5.03
CA VAL A 70 1.25 12.63 4.03
C VAL A 70 2.47 13.10 3.26
N ARG A 71 3.54 12.32 3.32
CA ARG A 71 4.70 12.48 2.45
C ARG A 71 4.46 11.75 1.13
N VAL A 72 4.74 12.40 0.00
CA VAL A 72 4.71 11.77 -1.33
C VAL A 72 6.13 11.65 -1.86
N ILE A 73 6.53 10.44 -2.24
CA ILE A 73 7.81 10.19 -2.89
C ILE A 73 7.59 9.67 -4.31
N ASN A 74 8.53 10.01 -5.20
CA ASN A 74 8.54 9.48 -6.55
C ASN A 74 9.28 8.14 -6.57
N ALA A 75 8.64 7.10 -7.12
CA ALA A 75 9.35 5.90 -7.52
C ALA A 75 10.22 6.23 -8.74
N ASP A 76 11.44 5.73 -8.75
CA ASP A 76 12.42 5.97 -9.83
C ASP A 76 12.14 5.20 -11.13
N GLY A 77 10.96 4.60 -11.26
CA GLY A 77 10.56 3.78 -12.42
C GLY A 77 11.16 2.38 -12.45
N LYS A 78 11.99 2.01 -11.47
CA LYS A 78 12.64 0.68 -11.39
C LYS A 78 11.75 -0.42 -10.78
N GLY A 79 10.49 -0.09 -10.49
CA GLY A 79 9.49 -1.02 -9.98
C GLY A 79 9.19 -0.89 -8.49
N THR A 80 8.27 -1.75 -8.03
CA THR A 80 7.70 -1.68 -6.68
C THR A 80 8.75 -1.81 -5.57
N ALA A 81 9.67 -2.75 -5.69
CA ALA A 81 10.69 -2.99 -4.66
C ALA A 81 11.63 -1.80 -4.49
N SER A 82 12.06 -1.17 -5.60
CA SER A 82 12.90 0.02 -5.54
C SER A 82 12.19 1.19 -4.85
N GLY A 83 10.91 1.42 -5.18
CA GLY A 83 10.11 2.45 -4.52
C GLY A 83 9.96 2.21 -3.01
N ILE A 84 9.72 0.98 -2.60
CA ILE A 84 9.63 0.60 -1.17
C ILE A 84 10.98 0.83 -0.49
N SER A 85 12.08 0.36 -1.08
CA SER A 85 13.43 0.57 -0.54
C SER A 85 13.74 2.07 -0.36
N THR A 86 13.40 2.90 -1.35
CA THR A 86 13.56 4.36 -1.25
C THR A 86 12.70 4.96 -0.14
N ALA A 87 11.49 4.46 0.06
CA ALA A 87 10.64 4.93 1.16
C ALA A 87 11.20 4.51 2.52
N CYS A 88 11.67 3.27 2.65
CA CYS A 88 12.24 2.75 3.88
C CYS A 88 13.53 3.49 4.28
N SER A 89 14.35 3.90 3.33
CA SER A 89 15.59 4.64 3.63
C SER A 89 15.37 6.01 4.31
N ALA A 90 14.14 6.45 4.46
CA ALA A 90 13.78 7.66 5.19
C ALA A 90 13.47 7.41 6.68
N TYR A 91 13.54 6.18 7.12
CA TYR A 91 13.23 5.73 8.49
C TYR A 91 14.44 5.03 9.10
N ASP A 92 14.48 4.96 10.42
CA ASP A 92 15.51 4.22 11.13
C ASP A 92 15.27 2.70 11.00
N ASP A 93 16.35 1.91 11.01
CA ASP A 93 16.29 0.45 10.80
C ASP A 93 15.41 -0.26 11.85
N GLU A 94 15.30 0.31 13.04
CA GLU A 94 14.48 -0.22 14.13
C GLU A 94 13.01 0.19 14.05
N ASP A 95 12.63 1.06 13.11
CA ASP A 95 11.25 1.53 12.99
C ASP A 95 10.35 0.50 12.31
N PRO A 96 9.21 0.14 12.92
CA PRO A 96 8.28 -0.77 12.28
C PRO A 96 7.58 -0.11 11.10
N VAL A 97 7.65 -0.74 9.94
CA VAL A 97 7.05 -0.29 8.68
C VAL A 97 5.94 -1.24 8.24
N VAL A 98 4.81 -0.68 7.83
CA VAL A 98 3.71 -1.43 7.21
C VAL A 98 3.55 -0.97 5.77
N VAL A 99 3.66 -1.90 4.83
CA VAL A 99 3.44 -1.64 3.40
C VAL A 99 2.04 -2.08 3.01
N VAL A 100 1.28 -1.19 2.39
CA VAL A 100 -0.05 -1.46 1.89
C VAL A 100 -0.21 -0.99 0.45
N TRP A 101 -1.08 -1.63 -0.31
CA TRP A 101 -1.42 -1.19 -1.66
C TRP A 101 -2.60 -0.23 -1.65
N CYS A 102 -2.56 0.78 -2.51
CA CYS A 102 -3.57 1.83 -2.56
C CYS A 102 -4.96 1.34 -2.97
N ASP A 103 -5.10 0.12 -3.47
CA ASP A 103 -6.35 -0.51 -3.88
C ASP A 103 -6.96 -1.45 -2.82
N LEU A 104 -6.37 -1.50 -1.64
CA LEU A 104 -7.00 -2.10 -0.48
C LEU A 104 -8.02 -1.13 0.11
N LEU A 105 -9.24 -1.63 0.31
CA LEU A 105 -10.31 -0.86 0.92
C LEU A 105 -10.52 -1.29 2.36
N PHE A 106 -10.28 -0.36 3.25
CA PHE A 106 -10.50 -0.55 4.69
C PHE A 106 -11.90 -0.08 5.05
N ASN A 107 -12.71 -0.91 5.68
CA ASN A 107 -14.03 -0.52 6.14
C ASN A 107 -13.97 0.45 7.34
N ALA A 108 -15.07 1.08 7.67
CA ALA A 108 -15.13 2.10 8.74
C ALA A 108 -14.82 1.55 10.15
N GLY A 109 -14.91 0.25 10.35
CA GLY A 109 -14.59 -0.42 11.61
C GLY A 109 -13.24 -1.11 11.61
N TRP A 110 -12.45 -0.96 10.54
CA TRP A 110 -11.14 -1.60 10.47
C TRP A 110 -10.18 -0.96 11.48
N SER A 111 -9.45 -1.82 12.17
CA SER A 111 -8.32 -1.43 13.03
C SER A 111 -7.13 -2.33 12.72
N MET A 112 -5.95 -1.82 12.96
CA MET A 112 -4.74 -2.62 12.77
C MET A 112 -4.76 -3.82 13.72
N PRO A 113 -4.51 -5.04 13.20
CA PRO A 113 -4.46 -6.23 14.05
C PRO A 113 -3.43 -6.09 15.17
N SER A 114 -3.79 -6.49 16.39
CA SER A 114 -2.91 -6.38 17.56
C SER A 114 -1.58 -7.13 17.39
N ILE A 115 -1.57 -8.21 16.60
CA ILE A 115 -0.34 -8.93 16.27
C ILE A 115 0.66 -8.05 15.51
N MET A 116 0.19 -7.15 14.63
CA MET A 116 1.07 -6.22 13.91
C MET A 116 1.62 -5.12 14.80
N LEU A 117 0.90 -4.78 15.88
CA LEU A 117 1.34 -3.77 16.84
C LEU A 117 2.33 -4.31 17.87
N ASN A 118 2.24 -5.59 18.20
CA ASN A 118 2.96 -6.21 19.32
C ASN A 118 3.98 -7.28 18.90
N SER A 119 4.13 -7.55 17.60
CA SER A 119 5.16 -8.50 17.14
C SER A 119 6.57 -7.95 17.39
N PRO A 120 7.54 -8.81 17.71
CA PRO A 120 8.94 -8.43 17.71
C PRO A 120 9.36 -7.75 16.40
N LEU A 121 10.32 -6.84 16.45
CA LEU A 121 10.81 -6.13 15.27
C LEU A 121 11.42 -7.07 14.23
N ASP A 122 11.96 -8.21 14.68
CA ASP A 122 12.58 -9.23 13.81
C ASP A 122 11.57 -10.06 13.00
N ASP A 123 10.26 -9.95 13.32
CA ASP A 123 9.21 -10.70 12.64
C ASP A 123 8.65 -9.95 11.43
N ASN A 124 8.77 -10.58 10.25
CA ASN A 124 8.07 -10.12 9.06
C ASN A 124 6.68 -10.76 8.99
N LEU A 125 5.64 -9.94 9.02
CA LEU A 125 4.25 -10.37 8.95
C LEU A 125 3.65 -10.07 7.59
N VAL A 126 2.96 -11.05 7.02
CA VAL A 126 2.20 -10.91 5.77
C VAL A 126 0.74 -11.17 6.04
N GLY A 127 -0.12 -10.20 5.69
CA GLY A 127 -1.56 -10.39 5.71
C GLY A 127 -1.99 -11.35 4.60
N LEU A 128 -2.75 -12.38 4.95
CA LEU A 128 -3.26 -13.37 4.00
C LEU A 128 -4.77 -13.25 3.89
N SER A 129 -5.30 -13.48 2.68
CA SER A 129 -6.75 -13.50 2.42
C SER A 129 -7.12 -14.68 1.54
N GLY A 130 -8.15 -15.42 1.92
CA GLY A 130 -8.77 -16.47 1.11
C GLY A 130 -9.97 -15.99 0.29
N SER A 131 -10.31 -14.70 0.34
CA SER A 131 -11.57 -14.17 -0.22
C SER A 131 -11.48 -13.69 -1.67
N PHE A 132 -10.30 -13.67 -2.27
CA PHE A 132 -10.14 -13.32 -3.68
C PHE A 132 -9.06 -14.19 -4.38
N PRO A 133 -9.15 -14.39 -5.69
CA PRO A 133 -8.15 -15.14 -6.45
C PRO A 133 -6.80 -14.43 -6.43
N CYS A 134 -5.76 -15.14 -6.05
CA CYS A 134 -4.41 -14.63 -6.01
C CYS A 134 -3.45 -15.50 -6.82
N ARG A 135 -2.35 -14.92 -7.29
CA ARG A 135 -1.26 -15.64 -7.96
C ARG A 135 -0.19 -16.14 -6.99
N TRP A 136 -0.34 -15.82 -5.74
CA TRP A 136 0.59 -16.25 -4.68
C TRP A 136 -0.14 -17.17 -3.71
N SER A 137 0.47 -18.26 -3.37
CA SER A 137 0.09 -19.12 -2.25
C SER A 137 1.21 -19.13 -1.21
N PHE A 138 0.85 -19.39 0.04
CA PHE A 138 1.81 -19.60 1.11
C PHE A 138 1.70 -21.04 1.60
N GLU A 139 2.70 -21.84 1.33
CA GLU A 139 2.76 -23.27 1.62
C GLU A 139 4.12 -23.62 2.19
N GLU A 140 4.14 -24.41 3.25
CA GLU A 140 5.38 -24.89 3.89
C GLU A 140 6.38 -23.76 4.25
N GLY A 141 5.87 -22.60 4.73
CA GLY A 141 6.70 -21.48 5.10
C GLY A 141 7.29 -20.68 3.93
N ARG A 142 6.81 -20.88 2.71
CA ARG A 142 7.32 -20.20 1.50
C ARG A 142 6.20 -19.68 0.62
N PHE A 143 6.46 -18.51 -0.02
CA PHE A 143 5.58 -18.00 -1.07
C PHE A 143 5.87 -18.72 -2.40
N LYS A 144 4.80 -19.22 -3.04
CA LYS A 144 4.83 -19.81 -4.38
C LYS A 144 4.02 -18.94 -5.33
N HIS A 145 4.57 -18.61 -6.48
CA HIS A 145 3.88 -17.87 -7.54
C HIS A 145 3.29 -18.84 -8.56
N SER A 146 2.00 -18.68 -8.87
CA SER A 146 1.30 -19.44 -9.91
C SER A 146 1.03 -18.56 -11.13
N ALA A 147 1.22 -19.08 -12.33
CA ALA A 147 0.91 -18.38 -13.57
C ALA A 147 -0.62 -18.19 -13.77
N SER A 148 -1.44 -19.06 -13.17
CA SER A 148 -2.90 -18.96 -13.15
C SER A 148 -3.39 -18.55 -11.77
N SER A 149 -4.40 -17.68 -11.70
CA SER A 149 -5.06 -17.37 -10.44
C SER A 149 -5.79 -18.61 -9.93
N SER A 150 -5.20 -19.31 -8.99
CA SER A 150 -5.89 -20.29 -8.15
C SER A 150 -6.50 -19.58 -6.95
N ALA A 151 -7.53 -20.17 -6.35
CA ALA A 151 -8.01 -19.75 -5.03
C ALA A 151 -6.90 -20.00 -4.01
N GLY A 152 -5.95 -19.13 -3.94
CA GLY A 152 -4.78 -19.19 -3.08
C GLY A 152 -4.72 -17.98 -2.17
N VAL A 153 -4.28 -18.21 -0.99
CA VAL A 153 -4.24 -17.29 0.13
C VAL A 153 -3.07 -16.31 -0.06
N ALA A 154 -3.31 -15.08 -0.50
CA ALA A 154 -2.35 -14.01 -0.29
C ALA A 154 -3.08 -12.69 -0.11
N GLY A 155 -3.00 -12.15 1.07
CA GLY A 155 -3.35 -10.76 1.34
C GLY A 155 -2.16 -9.85 1.06
N GLU A 156 -2.45 -8.63 0.69
CA GLU A 156 -1.45 -7.65 0.31
C GLU A 156 -1.20 -6.65 1.45
N CYS A 157 -0.92 -7.15 2.64
CA CYS A 157 -0.44 -6.30 3.72
C CYS A 157 0.83 -6.93 4.28
N VAL A 158 1.94 -6.25 4.17
CA VAL A 158 3.24 -6.71 4.62
C VAL A 158 3.78 -5.76 5.66
N LYS A 159 4.12 -6.27 6.83
CA LYS A 159 4.96 -5.57 7.78
C LYS A 159 6.40 -5.95 7.48
N PHE A 160 7.21 -4.98 7.08
CA PHE A 160 8.66 -5.13 7.02
C PHE A 160 9.25 -4.47 8.26
N CYS A 161 10.12 -5.20 8.95
CA CYS A 161 11.16 -4.56 9.73
C CYS A 161 12.34 -4.40 8.78
N VAL A 162 12.80 -3.19 8.58
CA VAL A 162 14.05 -2.91 7.85
C VAL A 162 15.15 -3.12 8.87
N GLN A 163 15.97 -4.14 8.66
CA GLN A 163 17.28 -4.27 9.32
C GLN A 163 18.33 -3.54 8.49
#